data_17fb84d86f781b5acf97b0abb2a3ed90
#
_entry.id   17fb84d86f781b5acf97b0abb2a3ed90
#
_cell.length_a   1.000
_cell.length_b   1.000
_cell.length_c   1.000
_cell.angle_alpha   90.00
_cell.angle_beta   90.00
_cell.angle_gamma   90.00
#
_symmetry.space_group_name_H-M   'P 1'
#
loop_
_entity.id
_entity.type
_entity.pdbx_description
1 polymer ?
#
loop_
_entity_poly.entity_id
_entity_poly.type
_entity_poly.pdbx_seq_one_letter_code
_entity_poly.pdbx_strand_id
1 'polypeptide(L)'
;MKPSLPLSRRQFIQHSGLATAAAAAPLILPPRLLGQNAPSKKITVGIVGSGNIADSHYGPLLGDPENVKVLAVCDVDKERRNEGAARVNQAYGNKDCKAYADFRELNRRTDIDAVFVCTPDHWHALVAIHAMRHGKDVYVESPLTLTIEEGRAL
;
A
#
# COMPACT_ATOMS: atom_id res chain seq x y z
N MET A 1 -39.98 -10.99 -35.62
CA MET A 1 -38.83 -10.08 -35.50
C MET A 1 -39.02 -8.99 -36.57
N LYS A 2 -39.20 -7.72 -36.15
CA LYS A 2 -39.28 -6.60 -37.13
C LYS A 2 -37.82 -6.22 -37.50
N PRO A 3 -37.50 -6.08 -38.81
CA PRO A 3 -36.19 -5.63 -39.21
C PRO A 3 -35.97 -4.18 -38.76
N SER A 4 -34.87 -3.90 -38.09
CA SER A 4 -34.44 -2.54 -37.75
C SER A 4 -34.08 -1.80 -39.03
N LEU A 5 -34.76 -0.69 -39.32
CA LEU A 5 -34.44 0.18 -40.47
C LEU A 5 -33.01 0.75 -40.28
N PRO A 6 -32.20 0.81 -41.36
CA PRO A 6 -30.86 1.39 -41.26
C PRO A 6 -30.95 2.89 -40.96
N LEU A 7 -30.11 3.34 -40.02
CA LEU A 7 -29.99 4.75 -39.63
C LEU A 7 -29.65 5.62 -40.86
N SER A 8 -30.34 6.72 -41.04
CA SER A 8 -30.00 7.69 -42.08
C SER A 8 -28.69 8.40 -41.75
N ARG A 9 -27.92 8.89 -42.76
CA ARG A 9 -26.66 9.66 -42.53
C ARG A 9 -26.85 10.82 -41.56
N ARG A 10 -28.01 11.49 -41.60
CA ARG A 10 -28.35 12.61 -40.72
C ARG A 10 -28.51 12.16 -39.24
N GLN A 11 -29.17 11.01 -39.04
CA GLN A 11 -29.31 10.43 -37.68
C GLN A 11 -27.97 9.93 -37.14
N PHE A 12 -27.12 9.37 -37.99
CA PHE A 12 -25.77 8.96 -37.59
C PHE A 12 -24.93 10.17 -37.10
N ILE A 13 -24.93 11.27 -37.87
CA ILE A 13 -24.17 12.49 -37.47
C ILE A 13 -24.73 13.09 -36.20
N GLN A 14 -26.06 13.12 -36.01
CA GLN A 14 -26.67 13.63 -34.78
C GLN A 14 -26.31 12.79 -33.55
N HIS A 15 -26.31 11.46 -33.68
CA HIS A 15 -25.91 10.57 -32.57
C HIS A 15 -24.40 10.60 -32.29
N SER A 16 -23.58 10.75 -33.33
CA SER A 16 -22.11 10.87 -33.16
C SER A 16 -21.72 12.18 -32.48
N GLY A 17 -22.41 13.29 -32.78
CA GLY A 17 -22.17 14.58 -32.13
C GLY A 17 -22.49 14.57 -30.60
N LEU A 18 -23.53 13.84 -30.20
CA LEU A 18 -23.86 13.66 -28.78
C LEU A 18 -22.84 12.78 -28.05
N ALA A 19 -22.32 11.74 -28.70
CA ALA A 19 -21.33 10.86 -28.13
C ALA A 19 -19.95 11.56 -27.89
N THR A 20 -19.57 12.45 -28.86
CA THR A 20 -18.32 13.24 -28.70
C THR A 20 -18.42 14.33 -27.66
N ALA A 21 -19.60 14.92 -27.44
CA ALA A 21 -19.81 15.91 -26.37
C ALA A 21 -19.73 15.27 -24.96
N ALA A 22 -20.18 14.03 -24.81
CA ALA A 22 -20.05 13.30 -23.54
C ALA A 22 -18.58 12.91 -23.21
N ALA A 23 -17.74 12.65 -24.22
CA ALA A 23 -16.33 12.35 -24.06
C ALA A 23 -15.47 13.60 -23.74
N ALA A 24 -15.98 14.81 -24.04
CA ALA A 24 -15.31 16.08 -23.77
C ALA A 24 -15.74 16.72 -22.44
N ALA A 25 -16.57 16.06 -21.63
CA ALA A 25 -16.94 16.57 -20.30
C ALA A 25 -15.68 16.61 -19.41
N PRO A 26 -15.39 17.76 -18.75
CA PRO A 26 -14.25 17.84 -17.85
C PRO A 26 -14.42 16.84 -16.71
N LEU A 27 -13.39 16.00 -16.50
CA LEU A 27 -13.36 15.09 -15.37
C LEU A 27 -13.15 15.90 -14.09
N ILE A 28 -14.23 16.20 -13.39
CA ILE A 28 -14.19 16.94 -12.11
C ILE A 28 -13.75 15.97 -11.03
N LEU A 29 -12.44 15.93 -10.75
CA LEU A 29 -11.90 15.18 -9.63
C LEU A 29 -12.16 15.93 -8.32
N PRO A 30 -12.57 15.24 -7.24
CA PRO A 30 -12.71 15.87 -5.93
C PRO A 30 -11.39 16.54 -5.51
N PRO A 31 -11.42 17.76 -4.93
CA PRO A 31 -10.20 18.48 -4.53
C PRO A 31 -9.25 17.69 -3.63
N ARG A 32 -9.78 16.76 -2.81
CA ARG A 32 -9.00 15.85 -1.96
C ARG A 32 -8.13 14.86 -2.72
N LEU A 33 -8.38 14.64 -4.02
CA LEU A 33 -7.54 13.78 -4.87
C LEU A 33 -6.40 14.55 -5.55
N LEU A 34 -6.44 15.88 -5.52
CA LEU A 34 -5.48 16.77 -6.19
C LEU A 34 -4.64 17.60 -5.21
N GLY A 35 -4.91 17.52 -3.90
CA GLY A 35 -4.22 18.31 -2.87
C GLY A 35 -2.90 17.69 -2.38
N GLN A 36 -2.14 18.45 -1.57
CA GLN A 36 -0.92 17.94 -0.91
C GLN A 36 -1.18 16.72 -0.01
N ASN A 37 -2.41 16.59 0.50
CA ASN A 37 -2.87 15.45 1.31
C ASN A 37 -3.63 14.38 0.52
N ALA A 38 -3.47 14.34 -0.82
CA ALA A 38 -4.06 13.28 -1.63
C ALA A 38 -3.52 11.91 -1.17
N PRO A 39 -4.39 10.88 -1.00
CA PRO A 39 -3.94 9.55 -0.57
C PRO A 39 -2.83 8.96 -1.46
N SER A 40 -2.82 9.32 -2.74
CA SER A 40 -1.84 8.89 -3.74
C SER A 40 -0.45 9.54 -3.60
N LYS A 41 -0.27 10.51 -2.70
CA LYS A 41 1.03 11.16 -2.46
C LYS A 41 1.79 10.56 -1.27
N LYS A 42 1.12 9.82 -0.40
CA LYS A 42 1.74 9.21 0.78
C LYS A 42 2.15 7.79 0.47
N ILE A 43 3.37 7.46 0.85
CA ILE A 43 3.85 6.08 0.82
C ILE A 43 3.21 5.34 2.01
N THR A 44 2.46 4.29 1.72
CA THR A 44 1.84 3.48 2.75
C THR A 44 2.74 2.31 3.14
N VAL A 45 2.92 2.12 4.44
CA VAL A 45 3.94 1.22 4.98
C VAL A 45 3.33 0.16 5.89
N GLY A 46 3.85 -1.07 5.75
CA GLY A 46 3.71 -2.16 6.72
C GLY A 46 5.03 -2.44 7.43
N ILE A 47 4.98 -2.78 8.72
CA ILE A 47 6.15 -3.18 9.51
C ILE A 47 6.01 -4.65 9.84
N VAL A 48 7.01 -5.47 9.50
CA VAL A 48 7.09 -6.89 9.83
C VAL A 48 8.25 -7.13 10.78
N GLY A 49 7.94 -7.61 11.97
CA GLY A 49 8.80 -7.60 13.16
C GLY A 49 8.63 -6.31 13.95
N SER A 50 8.01 -6.38 15.13
CA SER A 50 7.76 -5.22 16.00
C SER A 50 8.54 -5.35 17.31
N GLY A 51 9.82 -5.73 17.18
CA GLY A 51 10.78 -5.81 18.30
C GLY A 51 11.62 -4.56 18.44
N ASN A 52 12.71 -4.68 19.21
CA ASN A 52 13.61 -3.57 19.56
C ASN A 52 14.16 -2.80 18.34
N ILE A 53 14.44 -3.50 17.24
CA ILE A 53 14.92 -2.86 16.01
C ILE A 53 13.82 -1.99 15.37
N ALA A 54 12.58 -2.49 15.33
CA ALA A 54 11.45 -1.72 14.82
C ALA A 54 11.21 -0.43 15.62
N ASP A 55 11.55 -0.40 16.90
CA ASP A 55 11.41 0.78 17.75
C ASP A 55 12.18 2.00 17.20
N SER A 56 13.34 1.77 16.59
CA SER A 56 14.14 2.83 15.97
C SER A 56 13.46 3.44 14.72
N HIS A 57 12.59 2.68 14.05
CA HIS A 57 11.89 3.10 12.82
C HIS A 57 10.56 3.80 13.08
N TYR A 58 9.89 3.51 14.20
CA TYR A 58 8.62 4.17 14.51
C TYR A 58 8.75 5.69 14.60
N GLY A 59 9.82 6.19 15.22
CA GLY A 59 10.06 7.63 15.36
C GLY A 59 10.08 8.36 13.99
N PRO A 60 11.01 8.00 13.09
CA PRO A 60 11.09 8.59 11.76
C PRO A 60 9.81 8.42 10.92
N LEU A 61 9.20 7.22 10.90
CA LEU A 61 8.00 6.94 10.10
C LEU A 61 6.77 7.71 10.58
N LEU A 62 6.59 7.85 11.90
CA LEU A 62 5.48 8.60 12.47
C LEU A 62 5.72 10.11 12.51
N GLY A 63 6.99 10.53 12.43
CA GLY A 63 7.40 11.93 12.41
C GLY A 63 7.16 12.63 11.06
N ASP A 64 6.90 11.88 9.99
CA ASP A 64 6.60 12.42 8.65
C ASP A 64 5.20 12.00 8.15
N PRO A 65 4.13 12.42 8.82
CA PRO A 65 2.76 12.02 8.48
C PRO A 65 2.26 12.63 7.16
N GLU A 66 3.00 13.59 6.59
CA GLU A 66 2.66 14.18 5.29
C GLU A 66 3.05 13.26 4.13
N ASN A 67 4.16 12.53 4.25
CA ASN A 67 4.69 11.69 3.19
C ASN A 67 4.52 10.19 3.45
N VAL A 68 4.42 9.77 4.72
CA VAL A 68 4.36 8.36 5.10
C VAL A 68 3.13 8.06 5.96
N LYS A 69 2.52 6.91 5.74
CA LYS A 69 1.42 6.39 6.57
C LYS A 69 1.63 4.91 6.90
N VAL A 70 1.85 4.58 8.15
CA VAL A 70 1.91 3.19 8.62
C VAL A 70 0.50 2.64 8.77
N LEU A 71 0.17 1.56 8.04
CA LEU A 71 -1.16 0.96 7.98
C LEU A 71 -1.24 -0.44 8.60
N ALA A 72 -0.09 -1.08 8.85
CA ALA A 72 -0.05 -2.43 9.39
C ALA A 72 1.22 -2.68 10.19
N VAL A 73 1.07 -3.46 11.25
CA VAL A 73 2.17 -4.01 12.04
C VAL A 73 1.97 -5.53 12.13
N CYS A 74 3.03 -6.30 11.88
CA CYS A 74 3.02 -7.74 11.96
C CYS A 74 4.10 -8.23 12.92
N ASP A 75 3.73 -9.11 13.83
CA ASP A 75 4.65 -9.88 14.65
C ASP A 75 3.97 -11.19 15.08
N VAL A 76 4.74 -12.26 15.21
CA VAL A 76 4.23 -13.54 15.75
C VAL A 76 3.85 -13.40 17.22
N ASP A 77 4.54 -12.55 17.96
CA ASP A 77 4.22 -12.21 19.33
C ASP A 77 3.00 -11.28 19.39
N LYS A 78 1.98 -11.71 20.14
CA LYS A 78 0.71 -10.99 20.25
C LYS A 78 0.84 -9.62 20.92
N GLU A 79 1.68 -9.53 21.93
CA GLU A 79 1.85 -8.28 22.68
C GLU A 79 2.56 -7.26 21.82
N ARG A 80 3.69 -7.64 21.20
CA ARG A 80 4.47 -6.77 20.30
C ARG A 80 3.66 -6.21 19.14
N ARG A 81 2.89 -7.06 18.41
CA ARG A 81 2.10 -6.56 17.28
C ARG A 81 0.97 -5.63 17.73
N ASN A 82 0.34 -5.90 18.88
CA ASN A 82 -0.72 -5.06 19.41
C ASN A 82 -0.19 -3.71 19.93
N GLU A 83 0.93 -3.72 20.64
CA GLU A 83 1.60 -2.50 21.11
C GLU A 83 2.07 -1.65 19.93
N GLY A 84 2.69 -2.25 18.91
CA GLY A 84 3.10 -1.55 17.71
C GLY A 84 1.92 -0.89 16.98
N ALA A 85 0.83 -1.61 16.76
CA ALA A 85 -0.38 -1.07 16.14
C ALA A 85 -1.03 0.02 17.01
N ALA A 86 -1.07 -0.16 18.33
CA ALA A 86 -1.59 0.85 19.26
C ALA A 86 -0.76 2.13 19.23
N ARG A 87 0.57 2.01 19.21
CA ARG A 87 1.49 3.16 19.09
C ARG A 87 1.24 3.98 17.83
N VAL A 88 1.08 3.30 16.68
CA VAL A 88 0.75 3.97 15.41
C VAL A 88 -0.60 4.67 15.49
N ASN A 89 -1.63 3.97 15.97
CA ASN A 89 -2.98 4.50 16.09
C ASN A 89 -3.05 5.70 17.05
N GLN A 90 -2.31 5.66 18.14
CA GLN A 90 -2.18 6.77 19.08
C GLN A 90 -1.54 7.99 18.42
N ALA A 91 -0.45 7.80 17.68
CA ALA A 91 0.24 8.88 16.98
C ALA A 91 -0.65 9.57 15.93
N TYR A 92 -1.48 8.80 15.24
CA TYR A 92 -2.39 9.33 14.22
C TYR A 92 -3.78 9.73 14.77
N GLY A 93 -4.09 9.45 16.03
CA GLY A 93 -5.40 9.72 16.63
C GLY A 93 -6.54 8.94 15.99
N ASN A 94 -6.28 7.74 15.47
CA ASN A 94 -7.25 6.90 14.77
C ASN A 94 -7.11 5.41 15.13
N LYS A 95 -7.75 4.50 14.36
CA LYS A 95 -7.69 3.03 14.51
C LYS A 95 -7.45 2.32 13.16
N ASP A 96 -6.78 2.99 12.24
CA ASP A 96 -6.59 2.49 10.87
C ASP A 96 -5.49 1.43 10.79
N CYS A 97 -4.44 1.55 11.61
CA CYS A 97 -3.36 0.57 11.66
C CYS A 97 -3.86 -0.76 12.25
N LYS A 98 -3.63 -1.85 11.51
CA LYS A 98 -4.05 -3.20 11.88
C LYS A 98 -2.87 -4.06 12.31
N ALA A 99 -3.10 -4.93 13.31
CA ALA A 99 -2.14 -5.91 13.80
C ALA A 99 -2.34 -7.26 13.08
N TYR A 100 -1.24 -7.87 12.61
CA TYR A 100 -1.24 -9.17 11.92
C TYR A 100 -0.30 -10.15 12.63
N ALA A 101 -0.68 -11.43 12.66
CA ALA A 101 0.17 -12.50 13.15
C ALA A 101 1.01 -13.13 12.03
N ASP A 102 0.52 -13.08 10.81
CA ASP A 102 1.17 -13.64 9.62
C ASP A 102 1.52 -12.51 8.63
N PHE A 103 2.81 -12.38 8.30
CA PHE A 103 3.30 -11.38 7.33
C PHE A 103 2.72 -11.58 5.93
N ARG A 104 2.26 -12.79 5.59
CA ARG A 104 1.66 -13.07 4.30
C ARG A 104 0.33 -12.35 4.13
N GLU A 105 -0.43 -12.19 5.22
CA GLU A 105 -1.68 -11.43 5.21
C GLU A 105 -1.39 -9.94 5.01
N LEU A 106 -0.39 -9.40 5.68
CA LEU A 106 0.05 -8.02 5.50
C LEU A 106 0.51 -7.78 4.06
N ASN A 107 1.34 -8.65 3.50
CA ASN A 107 1.90 -8.48 2.16
C ASN A 107 0.85 -8.58 1.04
N ARG A 108 -0.28 -9.25 1.26
CA ARG A 108 -1.39 -9.32 0.29
C ARG A 108 -2.23 -8.04 0.23
N ARG A 109 -2.07 -7.12 1.16
CA ARG A 109 -2.82 -5.86 1.15
C ARG A 109 -2.38 -5.00 -0.04
N THR A 110 -3.36 -4.57 -0.83
CA THR A 110 -3.13 -3.74 -2.03
C THR A 110 -2.93 -2.26 -1.70
N ASP A 111 -3.26 -1.86 -0.48
CA ASP A 111 -3.15 -0.50 0.03
C ASP A 111 -1.84 -0.25 0.81
N ILE A 112 -0.88 -1.16 0.75
CA ILE A 112 0.48 -1.02 1.28
C ILE A 112 1.45 -0.96 0.10
N ASP A 113 2.28 0.07 0.04
CA ASP A 113 3.29 0.27 -1.01
C ASP A 113 4.62 -0.35 -0.63
N ALA A 114 5.05 -0.19 0.62
CA ALA A 114 6.35 -0.63 1.10
C ALA A 114 6.27 -1.41 2.41
N VAL A 115 7.24 -2.30 2.64
CA VAL A 115 7.34 -3.12 3.85
C VAL A 115 8.72 -2.94 4.50
N PHE A 116 8.71 -2.60 5.79
CA PHE A 116 9.90 -2.62 6.65
C PHE A 116 10.04 -3.99 7.28
N VAL A 117 11.16 -4.67 7.02
CA VAL A 117 11.47 -6.00 7.54
C VAL A 117 12.45 -5.85 8.69
N CYS A 118 11.94 -5.95 9.92
CA CYS A 118 12.67 -5.80 11.18
C CYS A 118 12.62 -7.10 12.01
N THR A 119 12.51 -8.22 11.33
CA THR A 119 12.51 -9.57 11.94
C THR A 119 13.92 -9.99 12.32
N PRO A 120 14.10 -11.13 13.02
CA PRO A 120 15.42 -11.76 13.13
C PRO A 120 15.98 -12.16 11.76
N ASP A 121 17.31 -12.18 11.64
CA ASP A 121 18.09 -12.32 10.41
C ASP A 121 17.61 -13.45 9.48
N HIS A 122 17.31 -14.61 10.06
CA HIS A 122 16.88 -15.81 9.32
C HIS A 122 15.48 -15.70 8.69
N TRP A 123 14.75 -14.61 8.95
CA TRP A 123 13.47 -14.30 8.31
C TRP A 123 13.57 -13.22 7.24
N HIS A 124 14.69 -12.46 7.18
CA HIS A 124 14.84 -11.31 6.31
C HIS A 124 14.56 -11.64 4.85
N ALA A 125 15.30 -12.60 4.29
CA ALA A 125 15.14 -12.98 2.88
C ALA A 125 13.73 -13.48 2.56
N LEU A 126 13.17 -14.35 3.40
CA LEU A 126 11.85 -14.93 3.16
C LEU A 126 10.75 -13.87 3.14
N VAL A 127 10.75 -12.96 4.10
CA VAL A 127 9.75 -11.89 4.22
C VAL A 127 9.90 -10.90 3.06
N ALA A 128 11.14 -10.48 2.74
CA ALA A 128 11.43 -9.54 1.67
C ALA A 128 11.04 -10.08 0.30
N ILE A 129 11.45 -11.31 -0.04
CA ILE A 129 11.09 -11.97 -1.31
C ILE A 129 9.57 -12.08 -1.44
N HIS A 130 8.89 -12.45 -0.35
CA HIS A 130 7.43 -12.54 -0.37
C HIS A 130 6.77 -11.18 -0.58
N ALA A 131 7.28 -10.11 0.04
CA ALA A 131 6.77 -8.75 -0.16
C ALA A 131 6.97 -8.27 -1.61
N MET A 132 8.18 -8.43 -2.16
CA MET A 132 8.49 -8.06 -3.54
C MET A 132 7.65 -8.82 -4.58
N ARG A 133 7.37 -10.12 -4.34
CA ARG A 133 6.46 -10.90 -5.20
C ARG A 133 5.02 -10.41 -5.19
N HIS A 134 4.63 -9.65 -4.17
CA HIS A 134 3.34 -8.96 -4.08
C HIS A 134 3.42 -7.49 -4.51
N GLY A 135 4.51 -7.10 -5.21
CA GLY A 135 4.68 -5.76 -5.76
C GLY A 135 4.95 -4.68 -4.72
N LYS A 136 5.54 -5.05 -3.57
CA LYS A 136 5.92 -4.10 -2.53
C LYS A 136 7.39 -3.71 -2.67
N ASP A 137 7.69 -2.45 -2.43
CA ASP A 137 9.04 -2.03 -2.10
C ASP A 137 9.41 -2.56 -0.71
N VAL A 138 10.71 -2.81 -0.47
CA VAL A 138 11.16 -3.35 0.81
C VAL A 138 12.35 -2.57 1.36
N TYR A 139 12.29 -2.30 2.65
CA TYR A 139 13.43 -1.94 3.47
C TYR A 139 13.74 -3.14 4.38
N VAL A 140 14.95 -3.64 4.33
CA VAL A 140 15.37 -4.79 5.14
C VAL A 140 16.49 -4.37 6.08
N GLU A 141 16.37 -4.73 7.35
CA GLU A 141 17.42 -4.53 8.33
C GLU A 141 18.67 -5.36 8.01
N SER A 142 19.78 -4.96 8.57
CA SER A 142 21.03 -5.68 8.46
C SER A 142 21.11 -6.85 9.45
N PRO A 143 21.73 -7.99 9.04
CA PRO A 143 22.23 -8.31 7.70
C PRO A 143 21.10 -8.55 6.71
N LEU A 144 21.31 -8.20 5.43
CA LEU A 144 20.29 -8.34 4.38
C LEU A 144 19.76 -9.79 4.28
N THR A 145 20.65 -10.77 4.40
CA THR A 145 20.36 -12.20 4.33
C THR A 145 21.26 -12.99 5.25
N LEU A 146 20.86 -14.20 5.59
CA LEU A 146 21.67 -15.11 6.41
C LEU A 146 22.70 -15.89 5.57
N THR A 147 22.37 -16.20 4.31
CA THR A 147 23.23 -16.96 3.40
C THR A 147 23.44 -16.24 2.07
N ILE A 148 24.50 -16.66 1.34
CA ILE A 148 24.79 -16.14 0.00
C ILE A 148 23.70 -16.56 -0.99
N GLU A 149 23.14 -17.76 -0.84
CA GLU A 149 22.03 -18.23 -1.68
C GLU A 149 20.79 -17.37 -1.53
N GLU A 150 20.45 -16.99 -0.31
CA GLU A 150 19.35 -16.05 -0.05
C GLU A 150 19.60 -14.69 -0.70
N GLY A 151 20.84 -14.17 -0.61
CA GLY A 151 21.23 -12.92 -1.24
C GLY A 151 21.18 -12.94 -2.78
N ARG A 152 21.30 -14.13 -3.40
CA ARG A 152 21.12 -14.28 -4.86
C ARG A 152 19.66 -14.41 -5.27
N ALA A 153 18.79 -14.78 -4.33
CA ALA A 153 17.36 -14.92 -4.57
C ALA A 153 16.58 -13.61 -4.39
N LEU A 154 17.18 -12.65 -3.65
CA LEU A 154 16.72 -11.27 -3.46
C LEU A 154 17.07 -10.41 -4.66
#